data_9c927fb5b83b05672e630baf3475fd67
#
_entry.id   9c927fb5b83b05672e630baf3475fd67
#
_cell.length_a   1.000
_cell.length_b   1.000
_cell.length_c   1.000
_cell.angle_alpha   90.00
_cell.angle_beta   90.00
_cell.angle_gamma   90.00
#
_symmetry.space_group_name_H-M   'P 1'
#
loop_
_entity.id
_entity.type
_entity.pdbx_description
1 polymer ?
#
loop_
_entity_poly.entity_id
_entity_poly.type
_entity_poly.pdbx_seq_one_letter_code
_entity_poly.pdbx_strand_id
1 'polypeptide(L)'
;MTTFARFEIDGTVLHGIVEGHTIKEISGSPLNDYIETGNSHNLQDVKLLPPVSPRKIVAIGLNYRSHLGDKPGPAAPEPFLKSSTTVVGQGDNIVIPKVAIEEGVKIQPEAELALVIGKDCKGATQENALDYVFAYTCGNDVSARDWQANDLQWARAKSSDTFGPIGPWMTTDLDPTNIQVICRVNGEEKQNQNTSDLLHPVTRIIEYVSSVITLQVGDVIMTGTPGTPGDIHPGDVVEVELSGVGV
;
A
#
# COMPACT_ATOMS: atom_id res chain seq x y z
N MET A 1 -2.44 -0.10 19.68
CA MET A 1 -2.83 0.35 18.33
C MET A 1 -2.83 1.87 18.32
N THR A 2 -1.97 2.47 17.47
CA THR A 2 -1.84 3.91 17.29
C THR A 2 -1.89 4.21 15.80
N THR A 3 -2.61 5.26 15.40
CA THR A 3 -2.73 5.67 14.00
C THR A 3 -1.94 6.95 13.78
N PHE A 4 -1.02 6.94 12.83
CA PHE A 4 -0.15 8.06 12.49
C PHE A 4 -0.48 8.59 11.09
N ALA A 5 -0.71 9.90 11.00
CA ALA A 5 -0.87 10.60 9.74
C ALA A 5 0.37 11.45 9.42
N ARG A 6 0.65 11.57 8.12
CA ARG A 6 1.49 12.62 7.56
C ARG A 6 0.57 13.57 6.80
N PHE A 7 0.67 14.85 7.06
CA PHE A 7 -0.29 15.83 6.54
C PHE A 7 0.38 17.16 6.23
N GLU A 8 -0.28 17.96 5.44
CA GLU A 8 0.13 19.31 5.11
C GLU A 8 -0.92 20.31 5.58
N ILE A 9 -0.47 21.37 6.22
CA ILE A 9 -1.26 22.54 6.59
C ILE A 9 -0.42 23.80 6.35
N ASP A 10 -0.98 24.79 5.66
CA ASP A 10 -0.32 26.07 5.31
C ASP A 10 1.05 25.87 4.63
N GLY A 11 1.18 24.86 3.77
CA GLY A 11 2.42 24.52 3.06
C GLY A 11 3.49 23.84 3.93
N THR A 12 3.17 23.53 5.19
CA THR A 12 4.08 22.84 6.11
C THR A 12 3.67 21.37 6.23
N VAL A 13 4.64 20.46 6.02
CA VAL A 13 4.44 19.02 6.19
C VAL A 13 4.74 18.62 7.62
N LEU A 14 3.76 17.99 8.25
CA LEU A 14 3.80 17.57 9.65
C LEU A 14 3.43 16.09 9.80
N HIS A 15 3.68 15.54 10.98
CA HIS A 15 3.20 14.24 11.41
C HIS A 15 2.33 14.39 12.65
N GLY A 16 1.43 13.44 12.88
CA GLY A 16 0.63 13.43 14.09
C GLY A 16 -0.08 12.11 14.34
N ILE A 17 -0.65 12.00 15.52
CA ILE A 17 -1.46 10.86 15.98
C ILE A 17 -2.92 11.21 15.73
N VAL A 18 -3.61 10.33 15.01
CA VAL A 18 -5.04 10.49 14.69
C VAL A 18 -5.89 10.01 15.85
N GLU A 19 -6.76 10.89 16.39
CA GLU A 19 -7.74 10.57 17.41
C GLU A 19 -9.12 11.11 17.00
N GLY A 20 -9.97 10.22 16.53
CA GLY A 20 -11.29 10.58 16.02
C GLY A 20 -11.18 11.54 14.82
N HIS A 21 -11.64 12.78 14.98
CA HIS A 21 -11.62 13.81 13.94
C HIS A 21 -10.44 14.80 14.07
N THR A 22 -9.49 14.51 14.95
CA THR A 22 -8.33 15.39 15.20
C THR A 22 -7.03 14.65 14.99
N ILE A 23 -5.97 15.40 14.66
CA ILE A 23 -4.60 14.93 14.59
C ILE A 23 -3.81 15.68 15.65
N LYS A 24 -3.29 14.97 16.65
CA LYS A 24 -2.33 15.52 17.61
C LYS A 24 -0.97 15.60 16.95
N GLU A 25 -0.45 16.81 16.81
CA GLU A 25 0.83 17.06 16.17
C GLU A 25 1.99 16.46 16.96
N ILE A 26 2.93 15.87 16.24
CA ILE A 26 4.21 15.39 16.78
C ILE A 26 5.38 16.07 16.09
N SER A 27 6.42 16.37 16.85
CA SER A 27 7.72 16.77 16.34
C SER A 27 8.60 15.54 16.20
N GLY A 28 9.25 15.38 15.06
CA GLY A 28 10.00 14.19 14.70
C GLY A 28 9.24 13.30 13.71
N SER A 29 9.50 12.01 13.74
CA SER A 29 8.88 11.04 12.84
C SER A 29 8.37 9.83 13.61
N PRO A 30 7.19 9.28 13.29
CA PRO A 30 6.72 8.03 13.88
C PRO A 30 7.70 6.87 13.75
N LEU A 31 8.51 6.86 12.69
CA LEU A 31 9.50 5.81 12.42
C LEU A 31 10.80 5.96 13.23
N ASN A 32 10.93 7.05 13.97
CA ASN A 32 12.07 7.34 14.85
C ASN A 32 11.53 7.87 16.19
N ASP A 33 12.31 8.70 16.87
CA ASP A 33 11.86 9.38 18.07
C ASP A 33 10.93 10.55 17.73
N TYR A 34 9.85 10.69 18.47
CA TYR A 34 8.94 11.82 18.38
C TYR A 34 8.47 12.27 19.76
N ILE A 35 8.00 13.51 19.82
CA ILE A 35 7.35 14.09 21.00
C ILE A 35 6.06 14.78 20.58
N GLU A 36 5.00 14.71 21.38
CA GLU A 36 3.79 15.50 21.18
C GLU A 36 4.09 16.98 21.42
N THR A 37 3.68 17.83 20.48
CA THR A 37 3.92 19.29 20.57
C THR A 37 2.89 20.00 21.44
N GLY A 38 1.76 19.36 21.69
CA GLY A 38 0.59 19.95 22.33
C GLY A 38 -0.38 20.62 21.35
N ASN A 39 -0.01 20.78 20.10
CA ASN A 39 -0.91 21.28 19.06
C ASN A 39 -1.81 20.17 18.54
N SER A 40 -2.99 20.55 18.03
CA SER A 40 -3.90 19.63 17.34
C SER A 40 -4.61 20.33 16.17
N HIS A 41 -4.93 19.55 15.15
CA HIS A 41 -5.55 20.02 13.92
C HIS A 41 -6.80 19.19 13.63
N ASN A 42 -7.84 19.79 13.05
CA ASN A 42 -8.99 19.03 12.58
C ASN A 42 -8.60 18.27 11.29
N LEU A 43 -9.02 17.03 11.20
CA LEU A 43 -8.73 16.19 10.04
C LEU A 43 -9.24 16.77 8.71
N GLN A 44 -10.36 17.50 8.75
CA GLN A 44 -10.95 18.14 7.57
C GLN A 44 -10.22 19.43 7.11
N ASP A 45 -9.34 19.99 7.95
CA ASP A 45 -8.64 21.26 7.68
C ASP A 45 -7.22 21.02 7.13
N VAL A 46 -6.80 19.75 6.98
CA VAL A 46 -5.48 19.38 6.50
C VAL A 46 -5.55 18.56 5.22
N LYS A 47 -4.49 18.59 4.41
CA LYS A 47 -4.31 17.65 3.32
C LYS A 47 -3.52 16.43 3.83
N LEU A 48 -4.15 15.25 3.81
CA LEU A 48 -3.44 14.01 4.09
C LEU A 48 -2.44 13.71 2.96
N LEU A 49 -1.25 13.31 3.35
CA LEU A 49 -0.18 12.90 2.45
C LEU A 49 0.07 11.39 2.60
N PRO A 50 0.76 10.75 1.63
CA PRO A 50 1.22 9.38 1.84
C PRO A 50 1.90 9.26 3.22
N PRO A 51 1.56 8.26 4.04
CA PRO A 51 2.05 8.18 5.42
C PRO A 51 3.57 8.05 5.52
N VAL A 52 4.20 7.55 4.46
CA VAL A 52 5.65 7.47 4.29
C VAL A 52 6.06 7.85 2.87
N SER A 53 7.35 8.17 2.70
CA SER A 53 7.97 8.38 1.38
C SER A 53 8.99 7.25 1.16
N PRO A 54 8.58 6.08 0.68
CA PRO A 54 9.43 4.92 0.58
C PRO A 54 10.55 5.12 -0.44
N ARG A 55 11.74 4.59 -0.14
CA ARG A 55 12.83 4.53 -1.13
C ARG A 55 12.55 3.48 -2.19
N LYS A 56 11.87 2.41 -1.81
CA LYS A 56 11.36 1.36 -2.69
C LYS A 56 10.04 0.79 -2.17
N ILE A 57 9.27 0.29 -3.11
CA ILE A 57 8.09 -0.51 -2.83
C ILE A 57 8.37 -1.90 -3.40
N VAL A 58 8.22 -2.93 -2.57
CA VAL A 58 8.25 -4.32 -3.00
C VAL A 58 6.79 -4.80 -3.02
N ALA A 59 6.30 -5.20 -4.17
CA ALA A 59 4.96 -5.75 -4.28
C ALA A 59 5.02 -7.26 -4.60
N ILE A 60 4.01 -8.01 -4.18
CA ILE A 60 3.96 -9.47 -4.33
C ILE A 60 2.84 -9.84 -5.30
N GLY A 61 3.24 -10.38 -6.45
CA GLY A 61 2.29 -10.86 -7.44
C GLY A 61 1.64 -12.20 -7.05
N LEU A 62 0.40 -12.41 -7.53
CA LEU A 62 -0.27 -13.72 -7.51
C LEU A 62 -0.44 -14.34 -6.12
N ASN A 63 -0.67 -13.54 -5.09
CA ASN A 63 -0.68 -13.97 -3.69
C ASN A 63 -2.08 -14.30 -3.09
N TYR A 64 -3.13 -14.32 -3.91
CA TYR A 64 -4.46 -14.77 -3.51
C TYR A 64 -5.00 -15.84 -4.47
N ARG A 65 -5.61 -16.90 -3.93
CA ARG A 65 -6.21 -17.95 -4.74
C ARG A 65 -7.30 -17.39 -5.69
N SER A 66 -8.11 -16.48 -5.19
CA SER A 66 -9.18 -15.84 -5.95
C SER A 66 -8.70 -15.00 -7.15
N HIS A 67 -7.44 -14.53 -7.10
CA HIS A 67 -6.83 -13.77 -8.20
C HIS A 67 -6.23 -14.67 -9.30
N LEU A 68 -5.94 -15.92 -8.97
CA LEU A 68 -5.32 -16.88 -9.91
C LEU A 68 -6.34 -17.58 -10.83
N GLY A 69 -7.61 -17.63 -10.45
CA GLY A 69 -8.58 -18.50 -11.10
C GLY A 69 -8.14 -19.97 -10.98
N ASP A 70 -8.11 -20.68 -12.12
CA ASP A 70 -7.73 -22.10 -12.17
C ASP A 70 -6.21 -22.35 -12.23
N LYS A 71 -5.39 -21.29 -12.29
CA LYS A 71 -3.93 -21.44 -12.36
C LYS A 71 -3.36 -21.91 -11.02
N PRO A 72 -2.29 -22.73 -11.03
CA PRO A 72 -1.60 -23.07 -9.79
C PRO A 72 -0.97 -21.82 -9.17
N GLY A 73 -1.00 -21.72 -7.84
CA GLY A 73 -0.29 -20.67 -7.12
C GLY A 73 1.23 -20.83 -7.23
N PRO A 74 1.98 -19.73 -7.12
CA PRO A 74 3.44 -19.79 -7.10
C PRO A 74 3.94 -20.57 -5.88
N ALA A 75 5.03 -21.32 -6.04
CA ALA A 75 5.62 -22.10 -4.95
C ALA A 75 6.35 -21.22 -3.90
N ALA A 76 6.67 -19.99 -4.27
CA ALA A 76 7.31 -18.97 -3.42
C ALA A 76 6.71 -17.59 -3.73
N PRO A 77 6.86 -16.60 -2.83
CA PRO A 77 6.46 -15.23 -3.13
C PRO A 77 7.10 -14.74 -4.43
N GLU A 78 6.34 -14.00 -5.24
CA GLU A 78 6.78 -13.44 -6.53
C GLU A 78 6.96 -11.91 -6.40
N PRO A 79 8.11 -11.44 -5.86
CA PRO A 79 8.34 -10.03 -5.64
C PRO A 79 8.71 -9.29 -6.92
N PHE A 80 8.19 -8.07 -7.05
CA PHE A 80 8.63 -7.09 -8.03
C PHE A 80 8.77 -5.71 -7.38
N LEU A 81 9.48 -4.80 -8.04
CA LEU A 81 9.70 -3.45 -7.54
C LEU A 81 8.77 -2.48 -8.24
N LYS A 82 8.20 -1.55 -7.46
CA LYS A 82 7.55 -0.35 -7.95
C LYS A 82 8.44 0.86 -7.67
N SER A 83 8.46 1.80 -8.63
CA SER A 83 9.17 3.07 -8.46
C SER A 83 8.58 3.89 -7.30
N SER A 84 9.42 4.63 -6.60
CA SER A 84 8.95 5.60 -5.60
C SER A 84 8.09 6.73 -6.18
N THR A 85 8.19 7.00 -7.49
CA THR A 85 7.35 7.99 -8.20
C THR A 85 5.91 7.54 -8.37
N THR A 86 5.59 6.27 -8.09
CA THR A 86 4.21 5.77 -8.09
C THR A 86 3.40 6.28 -6.91
N VAL A 87 4.06 6.73 -5.83
CA VAL A 87 3.40 7.04 -4.56
C VAL A 87 2.62 8.34 -4.65
N VAL A 88 1.34 8.23 -4.34
CA VAL A 88 0.41 9.36 -4.13
C VAL A 88 -0.45 9.05 -2.91
N GLY A 89 -1.06 10.10 -2.34
CA GLY A 89 -1.88 10.01 -1.12
C GLY A 89 -3.38 9.98 -1.39
N GLN A 90 -4.12 10.02 -0.29
CA GLN A 90 -5.58 10.12 -0.33
C GLN A 90 -6.01 11.38 -1.05
N GLY A 91 -6.98 11.24 -1.98
CA GLY A 91 -7.53 12.34 -2.77
C GLY A 91 -6.64 12.81 -3.92
N ASP A 92 -5.43 12.27 -4.05
CA ASP A 92 -4.59 12.53 -5.24
C ASP A 92 -5.08 11.70 -6.45
N ASN A 93 -4.77 12.17 -7.65
CA ASN A 93 -5.19 11.51 -8.88
C ASN A 93 -4.26 10.35 -9.27
N ILE A 94 -4.85 9.24 -9.69
CA ILE A 94 -4.17 8.23 -10.51
C ILE A 94 -4.14 8.74 -11.94
N VAL A 95 -2.97 9.08 -12.46
CA VAL A 95 -2.80 9.65 -13.81
C VAL A 95 -2.51 8.54 -14.80
N ILE A 96 -3.47 8.22 -15.66
CA ILE A 96 -3.29 7.24 -16.73
C ILE A 96 -2.33 7.83 -17.78
N PRO A 97 -1.19 7.19 -18.08
CA PRO A 97 -0.26 7.69 -19.09
C PRO A 97 -0.92 7.86 -20.46
N LYS A 98 -0.62 8.98 -21.14
CA LYS A 98 -1.18 9.25 -22.47
C LYS A 98 -0.97 8.09 -23.46
N VAL A 99 0.20 7.48 -23.44
CA VAL A 99 0.52 6.30 -24.28
C VAL A 99 -0.39 5.11 -23.96
N ALA A 100 -0.76 4.90 -22.71
CA ALA A 100 -1.69 3.84 -22.33
C ALA A 100 -3.11 4.08 -22.89
N ILE A 101 -3.54 5.35 -22.89
CA ILE A 101 -4.81 5.75 -23.50
C ILE A 101 -4.79 5.53 -25.02
N GLU A 102 -3.71 5.95 -25.69
CA GLU A 102 -3.52 5.80 -27.14
C GLU A 102 -3.46 4.32 -27.57
N GLU A 103 -2.86 3.46 -26.75
CA GLU A 103 -2.78 2.01 -26.98
C GLU A 103 -4.06 1.26 -26.54
N GLY A 104 -5.01 1.92 -25.88
CA GLY A 104 -6.24 1.29 -25.35
C GLY A 104 -5.97 0.29 -24.21
N VAL A 105 -4.95 0.55 -23.41
CA VAL A 105 -4.51 -0.35 -22.34
C VAL A 105 -5.52 -0.35 -21.18
N LYS A 106 -5.89 -1.54 -20.70
CA LYS A 106 -6.75 -1.73 -19.54
C LYS A 106 -6.01 -1.37 -18.26
N ILE A 107 -6.56 -0.45 -17.49
CA ILE A 107 -6.03 -0.04 -16.19
C ILE A 107 -6.94 -0.59 -15.10
N GLN A 108 -6.36 -1.25 -14.11
CA GLN A 108 -7.11 -1.87 -13.00
C GLN A 108 -6.52 -1.48 -11.65
N PRO A 109 -7.35 -1.22 -10.62
CA PRO A 109 -6.89 -1.08 -9.25
C PRO A 109 -6.58 -2.46 -8.68
N GLU A 110 -5.76 -2.51 -7.66
CA GLU A 110 -5.48 -3.70 -6.86
C GLU A 110 -5.40 -3.30 -5.40
N ALA A 111 -6.49 -3.53 -4.65
CA ALA A 111 -6.50 -3.27 -3.21
C ALA A 111 -5.62 -4.27 -2.48
N GLU A 112 -4.74 -3.76 -1.62
CA GLU A 112 -3.74 -4.55 -0.92
C GLU A 112 -3.52 -4.08 0.50
N LEU A 113 -3.20 -5.02 1.40
CA LEU A 113 -2.53 -4.69 2.64
C LEU A 113 -1.10 -4.24 2.31
N ALA A 114 -0.73 -3.05 2.77
CA ALA A 114 0.62 -2.53 2.65
C ALA A 114 1.29 -2.44 4.03
N LEU A 115 2.53 -2.94 4.14
CA LEU A 115 3.35 -2.95 5.35
C LEU A 115 4.35 -1.80 5.28
N VAL A 116 4.54 -1.08 6.37
CA VAL A 116 5.61 -0.07 6.52
C VAL A 116 6.73 -0.67 7.38
N ILE A 117 7.94 -0.71 6.84
CA ILE A 117 9.11 -1.24 7.54
C ILE A 117 9.61 -0.25 8.58
N GLY A 118 9.79 -0.71 9.81
CA GLY A 118 10.23 0.11 10.95
C GLY A 118 11.67 -0.07 11.37
N LYS A 119 12.33 -1.14 10.91
CA LYS A 119 13.75 -1.44 11.20
C LYS A 119 14.41 -2.01 9.95
N ASP A 120 15.66 -1.67 9.72
CA ASP A 120 16.44 -2.29 8.64
C ASP A 120 16.45 -3.81 8.80
N CYS A 121 16.05 -4.50 7.74
CA CYS A 121 15.80 -5.93 7.75
C CYS A 121 16.58 -6.62 6.64
N LYS A 122 17.40 -7.59 7.02
CA LYS A 122 18.14 -8.50 6.13
C LYS A 122 18.18 -9.87 6.74
N GLY A 123 17.67 -10.88 6.03
CA GLY A 123 17.69 -12.26 6.49
C GLY A 123 16.78 -12.55 7.69
N ALA A 124 15.59 -11.93 7.76
CA ALA A 124 14.59 -12.28 8.75
C ALA A 124 14.13 -13.73 8.61
N THR A 125 13.69 -14.32 9.71
CA THR A 125 12.97 -15.60 9.72
C THR A 125 11.48 -15.35 9.92
N GLN A 126 10.62 -16.33 9.67
CA GLN A 126 9.19 -16.17 9.89
C GLN A 126 8.84 -15.86 11.36
N GLU A 127 9.64 -16.36 12.31
CA GLU A 127 9.43 -16.15 13.75
C GLU A 127 9.66 -14.68 14.16
N ASN A 128 10.58 -13.96 13.49
CA ASN A 128 10.91 -12.57 13.84
C ASN A 128 10.50 -11.54 12.77
N ALA A 129 9.85 -11.97 11.69
CA ALA A 129 9.53 -11.10 10.56
C ALA A 129 8.68 -9.88 10.96
N LEU A 130 7.71 -10.07 11.85
CA LEU A 130 6.83 -8.98 12.30
C LEU A 130 7.53 -7.95 13.18
N ASP A 131 8.68 -8.26 13.78
CA ASP A 131 9.49 -7.31 14.55
C ASP A 131 10.06 -6.16 13.70
N TYR A 132 10.07 -6.33 12.38
CA TYR A 132 10.53 -5.35 11.40
C TYR A 132 9.40 -4.50 10.82
N VAL A 133 8.14 -4.84 11.07
CA VAL A 133 6.97 -4.07 10.63
C VAL A 133 6.65 -3.01 11.66
N PHE A 134 6.58 -1.75 11.24
CA PHE A 134 6.14 -0.65 12.09
C PHE A 134 4.62 -0.52 12.11
N ALA A 135 4.01 -0.53 10.93
CA ALA A 135 2.58 -0.26 10.78
C ALA A 135 2.04 -0.80 9.45
N TYR A 136 0.74 -0.67 9.30
CA TYR A 136 -0.04 -1.11 8.15
C TYR A 136 -0.80 0.07 7.54
N THR A 137 -0.97 0.06 6.21
CA THR A 137 -1.71 1.09 5.47
C THR A 137 -2.42 0.46 4.27
N CYS A 138 -3.43 1.14 3.73
CA CYS A 138 -4.01 0.73 2.45
C CYS A 138 -3.02 0.95 1.33
N GLY A 139 -2.96 0.01 0.39
CA GLY A 139 -2.19 0.11 -0.84
C GLY A 139 -3.07 -0.14 -2.06
N ASN A 140 -2.76 0.53 -3.16
CA ASN A 140 -3.39 0.26 -4.46
C ASN A 140 -2.28 0.01 -5.50
N ASP A 141 -2.04 -1.25 -5.86
CA ASP A 141 -1.08 -1.64 -6.89
C ASP A 141 -1.69 -1.52 -8.28
N VAL A 142 -1.94 -0.27 -8.70
CA VAL A 142 -2.54 0.03 -10.01
C VAL A 142 -1.74 -0.61 -11.14
N SER A 143 -2.44 -1.26 -12.07
CA SER A 143 -1.87 -2.16 -13.06
C SER A 143 -2.35 -1.86 -14.46
N ALA A 144 -1.41 -1.68 -15.40
CA ALA A 144 -1.69 -1.65 -16.83
C ALA A 144 -1.64 -3.09 -17.39
N ARG A 145 -2.80 -3.75 -17.47
CA ARG A 145 -2.90 -5.21 -17.69
C ARG A 145 -2.30 -5.69 -19.00
N ASP A 146 -2.54 -4.95 -20.09
CA ASP A 146 -2.03 -5.37 -21.39
C ASP A 146 -0.50 -5.28 -21.44
N TRP A 147 0.09 -4.27 -20.79
CA TRP A 147 1.54 -4.19 -20.64
C TRP A 147 2.08 -5.29 -19.72
N GLN A 148 1.37 -5.56 -18.60
CA GLN A 148 1.75 -6.65 -17.70
C GLN A 148 1.78 -8.01 -18.39
N ALA A 149 0.84 -8.25 -19.32
CA ALA A 149 0.73 -9.51 -20.04
C ALA A 149 1.75 -9.67 -21.17
N ASN A 150 2.19 -8.56 -21.80
CA ASN A 150 2.96 -8.59 -23.03
C ASN A 150 4.41 -8.16 -22.84
N ASP A 151 4.74 -7.37 -21.82
CA ASP A 151 6.11 -6.95 -21.56
C ASP A 151 6.91 -8.05 -20.86
N LEU A 152 8.19 -8.15 -21.16
CA LEU A 152 9.09 -9.08 -20.47
C LEU A 152 9.25 -8.75 -18.99
N GLN A 153 9.19 -7.48 -18.64
CA GLN A 153 9.28 -6.96 -17.27
C GLN A 153 8.12 -6.02 -16.99
N TRP A 154 7.61 -6.00 -15.76
CA TRP A 154 6.43 -5.24 -15.37
C TRP A 154 6.71 -3.76 -15.06
N ALA A 155 7.87 -3.22 -15.46
CA ALA A 155 8.28 -1.87 -15.09
C ALA A 155 7.22 -0.81 -15.42
N ARG A 156 6.82 -0.64 -16.69
CA ARG A 156 5.80 0.35 -17.06
C ARG A 156 4.38 -0.05 -16.63
N ALA A 157 4.11 -1.35 -16.56
CA ALA A 157 2.80 -1.85 -16.14
C ALA A 157 2.46 -1.52 -14.69
N LYS A 158 3.47 -1.52 -13.81
CA LYS A 158 3.34 -1.41 -12.36
C LYS A 158 4.02 -0.16 -11.76
N SER A 159 4.89 0.50 -12.52
CA SER A 159 5.68 1.65 -12.05
C SER A 159 5.45 2.93 -12.85
N SER A 160 4.36 3.05 -13.59
CA SER A 160 3.91 4.35 -14.11
C SER A 160 3.66 5.30 -12.93
N ASP A 161 4.00 6.57 -13.08
CA ASP A 161 3.81 7.58 -12.04
C ASP A 161 2.37 7.53 -11.51
N THR A 162 2.20 7.69 -10.21
CA THR A 162 0.91 7.64 -9.49
C THR A 162 0.23 6.26 -9.39
N PHE A 163 0.86 5.18 -9.86
CA PHE A 163 0.28 3.83 -9.86
C PHE A 163 0.47 3.07 -8.53
N GLY A 164 0.80 3.75 -7.46
CA GLY A 164 1.01 3.16 -6.13
C GLY A 164 0.44 4.02 -4.99
N PRO A 165 -0.86 4.38 -5.02
CA PRO A 165 -1.48 5.08 -3.90
C PRO A 165 -1.30 4.32 -2.59
N ILE A 166 -0.93 5.02 -1.51
CA ILE A 166 -0.88 4.52 -0.14
C ILE A 166 -1.48 5.52 0.84
N GLY A 167 -2.20 5.04 1.83
CA GLY A 167 -2.83 5.91 2.85
C GLY A 167 -4.13 5.34 3.39
N PRO A 168 -4.95 6.17 4.02
CA PRO A 168 -4.79 7.61 4.30
C PRO A 168 -3.73 7.91 5.36
N TRP A 169 -3.46 6.96 6.23
CA TRP A 169 -2.52 6.96 7.34
C TRP A 169 -1.94 5.57 7.56
N MET A 170 -1.15 5.36 8.60
CA MET A 170 -0.63 4.06 8.99
C MET A 170 -1.01 3.73 10.43
N THR A 171 -1.39 2.48 10.68
CA THR A 171 -1.87 2.00 11.99
C THR A 171 -0.99 0.88 12.51
N THR A 172 -0.52 0.98 13.77
CA THR A 172 0.30 -0.04 14.44
C THR A 172 -0.55 -1.15 15.06
N ASP A 173 0.11 -2.24 15.44
CA ASP A 173 -0.44 -3.31 16.29
C ASP A 173 -1.72 -3.99 15.73
N LEU A 174 -1.82 -4.09 14.40
CA LEU A 174 -2.84 -4.91 13.75
C LEU A 174 -2.35 -6.34 13.57
N ASP A 175 -3.28 -7.29 13.56
CA ASP A 175 -3.02 -8.67 13.19
C ASP A 175 -3.07 -8.80 11.65
N PRO A 176 -1.93 -8.92 10.96
CA PRO A 176 -1.90 -8.99 9.49
C PRO A 176 -2.53 -10.27 8.91
N THR A 177 -2.88 -11.23 9.74
CA THR A 177 -3.52 -12.48 9.31
C THR A 177 -5.04 -12.38 9.26
N ASN A 178 -5.62 -11.26 9.75
CA ASN A 178 -7.07 -11.08 9.83
C ASN A 178 -7.50 -9.63 9.53
N ILE A 179 -7.15 -9.15 8.34
CA ILE A 179 -7.54 -7.83 7.85
C ILE A 179 -8.46 -8.00 6.64
N GLN A 180 -9.63 -7.37 6.67
CA GLN A 180 -10.52 -7.32 5.53
C GLN A 180 -9.99 -6.28 4.54
N VAL A 181 -9.83 -6.68 3.27
CA VAL A 181 -9.36 -5.86 2.13
C VAL A 181 -10.52 -5.66 1.18
N ILE A 182 -10.92 -4.41 0.96
CA ILE A 182 -12.04 -4.06 0.10
C ILE A 182 -11.59 -3.03 -0.93
N CYS A 183 -12.01 -3.22 -2.18
CA CYS A 183 -11.90 -2.22 -3.25
C CYS A 183 -13.29 -1.84 -3.73
N ARG A 184 -13.54 -0.53 -3.86
CA ARG A 184 -14.74 -0.01 -4.54
C ARG A 184 -14.32 0.90 -5.70
N VAL A 185 -15.11 0.84 -6.77
CA VAL A 185 -15.01 1.79 -7.89
C VAL A 185 -16.37 2.46 -8.02
N ASN A 186 -16.41 3.77 -7.87
CA ASN A 186 -17.65 4.58 -7.86
C ASN A 186 -18.68 4.06 -6.82
N GLY A 187 -18.19 3.63 -5.66
CA GLY A 187 -19.02 3.07 -4.58
C GLY A 187 -19.46 1.61 -4.80
N GLU A 188 -19.20 1.00 -5.97
CA GLU A 188 -19.48 -0.41 -6.21
C GLU A 188 -18.33 -1.29 -5.75
N GLU A 189 -18.61 -2.29 -4.89
CA GLU A 189 -17.62 -3.25 -4.43
C GLU A 189 -17.10 -4.13 -5.56
N LYS A 190 -15.78 -4.11 -5.76
CA LYS A 190 -15.08 -4.92 -6.79
C LYS A 190 -14.23 -6.02 -6.18
N GLN A 191 -13.66 -5.78 -5.00
CA GLN A 191 -12.88 -6.76 -4.26
C GLN A 191 -13.31 -6.75 -2.80
N ASN A 192 -13.39 -7.93 -2.18
CA ASN A 192 -13.71 -8.07 -0.76
C ASN A 192 -13.21 -9.42 -0.26
N GLN A 193 -12.06 -9.45 0.41
CA GLN A 193 -11.48 -10.69 0.92
C GLN A 193 -10.58 -10.43 2.14
N ASN A 194 -10.38 -11.45 2.95
CA ASN A 194 -9.57 -11.35 4.15
C ASN A 194 -8.11 -11.76 3.87
N THR A 195 -7.14 -11.18 4.60
CA THR A 195 -5.72 -11.53 4.49
C THR A 195 -5.39 -12.95 4.95
N SER A 196 -6.29 -13.61 5.67
CA SER A 196 -6.19 -15.06 5.96
C SER A 196 -6.11 -15.94 4.69
N ASP A 197 -6.54 -15.40 3.54
CA ASP A 197 -6.55 -16.10 2.26
C ASP A 197 -5.27 -15.87 1.43
N LEU A 198 -4.29 -15.14 1.97
CA LEU A 198 -2.97 -15.02 1.36
C LEU A 198 -2.31 -16.40 1.19
N LEU A 199 -1.80 -16.68 -0.01
CA LEU A 199 -1.06 -17.92 -0.29
C LEU A 199 0.27 -17.97 0.46
N HIS A 200 0.95 -16.84 0.52
CA HIS A 200 2.15 -16.63 1.31
C HIS A 200 1.85 -15.56 2.37
N PRO A 201 1.82 -15.93 3.67
CA PRO A 201 1.53 -14.98 4.74
C PRO A 201 2.62 -13.92 4.86
N VAL A 202 2.30 -12.81 5.52
CA VAL A 202 3.20 -11.65 5.70
C VAL A 202 4.58 -12.06 6.22
N THR A 203 4.64 -12.98 7.17
CA THR A 203 5.90 -13.49 7.74
C THR A 203 6.77 -14.16 6.68
N ARG A 204 6.16 -14.97 5.80
CA ARG A 204 6.87 -15.65 4.70
C ARG A 204 7.33 -14.64 3.62
N ILE A 205 6.53 -13.62 3.33
CA ILE A 205 6.91 -12.55 2.41
C ILE A 205 8.17 -11.84 2.89
N ILE A 206 8.18 -11.39 4.16
CA ILE A 206 9.31 -10.67 4.74
C ILE A 206 10.56 -11.55 4.78
N GLU A 207 10.45 -12.81 5.23
CA GLU A 207 11.54 -13.77 5.20
C GLU A 207 12.14 -13.88 3.79
N TYR A 208 11.28 -14.13 2.79
CA TYR A 208 11.71 -14.36 1.41
C TYR A 208 12.38 -13.13 0.80
N VAL A 209 11.72 -11.98 0.90
CA VAL A 209 12.25 -10.72 0.35
C VAL A 209 13.53 -10.32 1.05
N SER A 210 13.57 -10.35 2.38
CA SER A 210 14.74 -9.93 3.14
C SER A 210 15.95 -10.83 2.98
N SER A 211 15.75 -12.08 2.52
CA SER A 211 16.87 -12.99 2.21
C SER A 211 17.78 -12.45 1.10
N VAL A 212 17.20 -11.70 0.14
CA VAL A 212 17.91 -11.19 -1.05
C VAL A 212 17.94 -9.66 -1.13
N ILE A 213 16.88 -8.97 -0.70
CA ILE A 213 16.75 -7.50 -0.75
C ILE A 213 16.78 -6.95 0.68
N THR A 214 17.69 -6.03 1.00
CA THR A 214 17.63 -5.31 2.28
C THR A 214 16.42 -4.39 2.28
N LEU A 215 15.52 -4.57 3.24
CA LEU A 215 14.43 -3.65 3.53
C LEU A 215 14.93 -2.59 4.51
N GLN A 216 14.62 -1.34 4.25
CA GLN A 216 15.05 -0.20 5.06
C GLN A 216 13.85 0.45 5.73
N VAL A 217 14.12 1.18 6.81
CA VAL A 217 13.09 1.98 7.51
C VAL A 217 12.34 2.86 6.51
N GLY A 218 11.00 2.77 6.53
CA GLY A 218 10.10 3.50 5.63
C GLY A 218 9.85 2.85 4.27
N ASP A 219 10.54 1.74 3.93
CA ASP A 219 10.16 0.95 2.75
C ASP A 219 8.76 0.35 2.92
N VAL A 220 8.10 0.09 1.81
CA VAL A 220 6.75 -0.48 1.79
C VAL A 220 6.76 -1.85 1.11
N ILE A 221 6.01 -2.79 1.69
CA ILE A 221 5.68 -4.06 1.03
C ILE A 221 4.18 -4.08 0.78
N MET A 222 3.76 -4.27 -0.47
CA MET A 222 2.39 -4.57 -0.87
C MET A 222 2.23 -6.09 -1.00
N THR A 223 1.21 -6.68 -0.36
CA THR A 223 1.15 -8.12 -0.09
C THR A 223 0.41 -8.95 -1.12
N GLY A 224 -0.10 -8.32 -2.16
CA GLY A 224 -0.94 -8.96 -3.18
C GLY A 224 -2.41 -8.61 -3.04
N THR A 225 -3.14 -8.76 -4.14
CA THR A 225 -4.55 -8.39 -4.29
C THR A 225 -5.45 -9.60 -4.51
N PRO A 226 -6.69 -9.61 -3.97
CA PRO A 226 -7.67 -10.65 -4.20
C PRO A 226 -8.48 -10.43 -5.49
N GLY A 227 -9.11 -11.48 -5.99
CA GLY A 227 -10.17 -11.45 -6.99
C GLY A 227 -9.83 -10.78 -8.31
N THR A 228 -10.83 -10.22 -8.97
CA THR A 228 -10.70 -9.51 -10.26
C THR A 228 -11.30 -8.12 -10.12
N PRO A 229 -10.50 -7.06 -10.05
CA PRO A 229 -10.97 -5.72 -9.68
C PRO A 229 -11.79 -4.98 -10.76
N GLY A 230 -11.67 -5.38 -12.03
CA GLY A 230 -12.28 -4.68 -13.15
C GLY A 230 -11.49 -3.45 -13.60
N ASP A 231 -11.86 -2.91 -14.78
CA ASP A 231 -11.17 -1.76 -15.36
C ASP A 231 -11.62 -0.45 -14.72
N ILE A 232 -10.73 0.55 -14.69
CA ILE A 232 -11.03 1.92 -14.32
C ILE A 232 -10.78 2.87 -15.50
N HIS A 233 -11.55 3.97 -15.51
CA HIS A 233 -11.54 4.96 -16.57
C HIS A 233 -11.35 6.38 -16.00
N PRO A 234 -10.96 7.37 -16.82
CA PRO A 234 -10.89 8.75 -16.38
C PRO A 234 -12.24 9.23 -15.77
N GLY A 235 -12.15 9.77 -14.55
CA GLY A 235 -13.31 10.25 -13.79
C GLY A 235 -13.84 9.23 -12.75
N ASP A 236 -13.35 7.99 -12.76
CA ASP A 236 -13.71 7.02 -11.73
C ASP A 236 -13.05 7.36 -10.39
N VAL A 237 -13.74 7.04 -9.30
CA VAL A 237 -13.24 7.13 -7.93
C VAL A 237 -12.95 5.71 -7.44
N VAL A 238 -11.70 5.49 -7.02
CA VAL A 238 -11.25 4.21 -6.46
C VAL A 238 -11.04 4.36 -4.96
N GLU A 239 -11.66 3.48 -4.20
CA GLU A 239 -11.52 3.41 -2.74
C GLU A 239 -10.91 2.07 -2.34
N VAL A 240 -9.90 2.11 -1.49
CA VAL A 240 -9.32 0.94 -0.84
C VAL A 240 -9.54 1.05 0.65
N GLU A 241 -10.21 0.05 1.22
CA GLU A 241 -10.50 -0.02 2.65
C GLU A 241 -9.82 -1.23 3.28
N LEU A 242 -9.17 -1.00 4.42
CA LEU A 242 -8.66 -2.07 5.29
C LEU A 242 -9.28 -1.95 6.68
N SER A 243 -9.80 -3.07 7.19
CA SER A 243 -10.30 -3.10 8.57
C SER A 243 -9.20 -2.74 9.56
N GLY A 244 -9.49 -1.80 10.47
CA GLY A 244 -8.53 -1.28 11.45
C GLY A 244 -7.58 -0.19 10.94
N VAL A 245 -7.59 0.10 9.63
CA VAL A 245 -6.86 1.23 9.04
C VAL A 245 -7.83 2.34 8.64
N GLY A 246 -8.72 2.08 7.69
CA GLY A 246 -9.66 3.05 7.13
C GLY A 246 -9.77 2.93 5.62
N VAL A 247 -10.18 4.02 4.98
CA VAL A 247 -10.42 4.12 3.53
C VAL A 247 -9.52 5.18 2.94
#